data_53ee974283ac0985790428c89e207f2a
#
_entry.id   53ee974283ac0985790428c89e207f2a
#
_cell.length_a   1.000
_cell.length_b   1.000
_cell.length_c   1.000
_cell.angle_alpha   90.00
_cell.angle_beta   90.00
_cell.angle_gamma   90.00
#
_symmetry.space_group_name_H-M   'P 1'
#
loop_
_entity.id
_entity.type
_entity.pdbx_description
1 polymer ?
#
loop_
_entity_poly.entity_id
_entity_poly.type
_entity_poly.pdbx_seq_one_letter_code
_entity_poly.pdbx_strand_id
1 'polypeptide(L)'
;MKRYNVYCDESCHLEKDSSPVMILGAMYCPEERKKQIYEEIRSIKTKHNISTFFEIKWTKVSESKIDFYLDLLHYFWDNQDLLYRGLVASGKQSLDHDKYNGGDYDLWYYKMYYRMLDPVISPNKKYHIMVDIKDTRGGKRVAKLREVLCNNIYDFKKEVIDQIGQINSKESEILQLADLINGALAFYHRGLVENPDSNQGKIRFVKELQKHVDLDNNTKYGERKFNLFIWEPKE
;
A
#
# COMPACT_ATOMS: atom_id res chain seq x y z
N MET A 1 18.86 -17.14 2.98
CA MET A 1 17.82 -16.44 2.19
C MET A 1 17.77 -14.97 2.58
N LYS A 2 17.69 -14.05 1.63
CA LYS A 2 17.50 -12.61 1.90
C LYS A 2 16.12 -12.38 2.51
N ARG A 3 16.04 -11.58 3.59
CA ARG A 3 14.78 -11.26 4.26
C ARG A 3 14.28 -9.89 3.83
N TYR A 4 12.95 -9.77 3.67
CA TYR A 4 12.25 -8.56 3.32
C TYR A 4 11.22 -8.20 4.39
N ASN A 5 11.13 -6.92 4.71
CA ASN A 5 10.00 -6.36 5.46
C ASN A 5 8.98 -5.82 4.46
N VAL A 6 7.72 -6.17 4.65
CA VAL A 6 6.58 -5.75 3.81
C VAL A 6 5.59 -5.03 4.71
N TYR A 7 5.26 -3.80 4.37
CA TYR A 7 4.36 -2.92 5.13
C TYR A 7 3.11 -2.68 4.30
N CYS A 8 2.00 -3.23 4.76
CA CYS A 8 0.72 -3.17 4.05
C CYS A 8 -0.22 -2.16 4.69
N ASP A 9 -0.79 -1.30 3.86
CA ASP A 9 -1.83 -0.35 4.22
C ASP A 9 -2.95 -0.38 3.19
N GLU A 10 -4.10 0.17 3.55
CA GLU A 10 -5.29 0.22 2.71
C GLU A 10 -5.98 1.59 2.75
N SER A 11 -6.64 1.93 1.67
CA SER A 11 -7.46 3.12 1.57
C SER A 11 -8.83 2.79 0.97
N CYS A 12 -9.89 3.45 1.47
CA CYS A 12 -11.25 3.22 0.99
C CYS A 12 -11.70 1.74 1.10
N HIS A 13 -11.33 1.06 2.17
CA HIS A 13 -11.52 -0.39 2.33
C HIS A 13 -12.87 -0.78 2.95
N LEU A 14 -13.63 0.15 3.53
CA LEU A 14 -14.92 -0.17 4.12
C LEU A 14 -15.96 -0.45 3.04
N GLU A 15 -16.79 -1.47 3.24
CA GLU A 15 -17.85 -1.86 2.30
C GLU A 15 -18.79 -0.68 1.96
N LYS A 16 -19.10 0.16 2.95
CA LYS A 16 -20.10 1.26 2.86
C LYS A 16 -19.47 2.65 2.97
N ASP A 17 -18.23 2.86 2.53
CA ASP A 17 -17.56 4.18 2.60
C ASP A 17 -17.86 5.10 1.41
N SER A 18 -18.84 4.77 0.58
CA SER A 18 -19.25 5.51 -0.63
C SER A 18 -18.14 5.67 -1.68
N SER A 19 -17.00 5.02 -1.54
CA SER A 19 -15.93 5.05 -2.53
C SER A 19 -16.15 3.99 -3.61
N PRO A 20 -16.02 4.35 -4.91
CA PRO A 20 -16.11 3.37 -6.00
C PRO A 20 -14.90 2.44 -6.08
N VAL A 21 -13.83 2.76 -5.36
CA VAL A 21 -12.57 2.02 -5.39
C VAL A 21 -12.12 1.63 -3.98
N MET A 22 -11.35 0.55 -3.90
CA MET A 22 -10.53 0.18 -2.75
C MET A 22 -9.07 0.09 -3.21
N ILE A 23 -8.16 0.64 -2.43
CA ILE A 23 -6.72 0.54 -2.65
C ILE A 23 -6.10 -0.34 -1.58
N LEU A 24 -5.31 -1.31 -2.00
CA LEU A 24 -4.41 -2.06 -1.14
C LEU A 24 -2.98 -1.78 -1.62
N GLY A 25 -2.08 -1.45 -0.70
CA GLY A 25 -0.68 -1.18 -1.04
C GLY A 25 0.29 -1.82 -0.08
N ALA A 26 1.40 -2.31 -0.63
CA ALA A 26 2.52 -2.85 0.11
C ALA A 26 3.80 -2.11 -0.26
N MET A 27 4.40 -1.44 0.71
CA MET A 27 5.76 -0.91 0.62
C MET A 27 6.72 -1.96 1.19
N TYR A 28 7.80 -2.29 0.48
CA TYR A 28 8.69 -3.34 0.97
C TYR A 28 10.16 -3.06 0.66
N CYS A 29 11.03 -3.54 1.54
CA CYS A 29 12.47 -3.36 1.44
C CYS A 29 13.22 -4.54 2.05
N PRO A 30 14.52 -4.75 1.67
CA PRO A 30 15.38 -5.67 2.39
C PRO A 30 15.51 -5.29 3.87
N GLU A 31 15.52 -6.28 4.77
CA GLU A 31 15.60 -6.05 6.21
C GLU A 31 16.85 -5.26 6.61
N GLU A 32 17.97 -5.55 5.98
CA GLU A 32 19.25 -4.87 6.22
C GLU A 32 19.24 -3.38 5.84
N ARG A 33 18.30 -2.95 4.98
CA ARG A 33 18.17 -1.55 4.53
C ARG A 33 17.19 -0.73 5.39
N LYS A 34 16.36 -1.40 6.19
CA LYS A 34 15.31 -0.79 7.00
C LYS A 34 15.80 0.41 7.82
N LYS A 35 16.88 0.23 8.58
CA LYS A 35 17.39 1.28 9.46
C LYS A 35 17.80 2.53 8.68
N GLN A 36 18.52 2.35 7.60
CA GLN A 36 18.95 3.45 6.74
C GLN A 36 17.76 4.20 6.13
N ILE A 37 16.74 3.48 5.65
CA ILE A 37 15.53 4.09 5.09
C ILE A 37 14.83 4.98 6.14
N TYR A 38 14.71 4.52 7.37
CA TYR A 38 14.15 5.33 8.45
C TYR A 38 14.97 6.60 8.74
N GLU A 39 16.31 6.49 8.78
CA GLU A 39 17.20 7.62 8.99
C GLU A 39 17.08 8.66 7.86
N GLU A 40 17.00 8.21 6.61
CA GLU A 40 16.83 9.07 5.42
C GLU A 40 15.49 9.79 5.42
N ILE A 41 14.37 9.10 5.74
CA ILE A 41 13.05 9.74 5.87
C ILE A 41 13.05 10.80 6.99
N ARG A 42 13.68 10.51 8.13
CA ARG A 42 13.80 11.47 9.24
C ARG A 42 14.67 12.67 8.87
N SER A 43 15.71 12.46 8.06
CA SER A 43 16.52 13.55 7.50
C SER A 43 15.68 14.47 6.60
N ILE A 44 14.80 13.92 5.77
CA ILE A 44 13.86 14.70 4.96
C ILE A 44 12.91 15.51 5.86
N LYS A 45 12.35 14.92 6.91
CA LYS A 45 11.53 15.66 7.89
C LYS A 45 12.31 16.85 8.47
N THR A 46 13.55 16.62 8.89
CA THR A 46 14.41 17.66 9.48
C THR A 46 14.73 18.77 8.48
N LYS A 47 15.03 18.44 7.22
CA LYS A 47 15.27 19.40 6.12
C LYS A 47 14.12 20.39 5.96
N HIS A 48 12.89 19.92 6.18
CA HIS A 48 11.67 20.74 6.07
C HIS A 48 11.20 21.34 7.41
N ASN A 49 12.03 21.33 8.45
CA ASN A 49 11.68 21.79 9.80
C ASN A 49 10.43 21.06 10.38
N ILE A 50 10.24 19.80 10.01
CA ILE A 50 9.16 18.95 10.50
C ILE A 50 9.72 18.03 11.59
N SER A 51 8.99 17.89 12.70
CA SER A 51 9.36 16.98 13.78
C SER A 51 9.56 15.56 13.27
N THR A 52 10.59 14.87 13.73
CA THR A 52 10.83 13.45 13.39
C THR A 52 9.69 12.54 13.85
N PHE A 53 8.90 12.97 14.85
CA PHE A 53 7.69 12.28 15.32
C PHE A 53 6.45 12.60 14.49
N PHE A 54 6.54 13.52 13.53
CA PHE A 54 5.40 13.84 12.65
C PHE A 54 5.04 12.59 11.84
N GLU A 55 3.78 12.19 11.94
CA GLU A 55 3.23 11.08 11.19
C GLU A 55 2.91 11.54 9.75
N ILE A 56 3.56 10.94 8.77
CA ILE A 56 3.28 11.15 7.34
C ILE A 56 1.94 10.48 7.05
N LYS A 57 0.97 11.24 6.54
CA LYS A 57 -0.36 10.73 6.13
C LYS A 57 -0.90 11.49 4.94
N TRP A 58 -1.60 10.78 4.06
CA TRP A 58 -2.30 11.40 2.93
C TRP A 58 -3.28 12.49 3.35
N THR A 59 -3.98 12.28 4.47
CA THR A 59 -4.93 13.26 5.02
C THR A 59 -4.27 14.58 5.45
N LYS A 60 -2.95 14.58 5.67
CA LYS A 60 -2.17 15.74 6.09
C LYS A 60 -1.44 16.44 4.93
N VAL A 61 -1.57 15.92 3.69
CA VAL A 61 -1.03 16.59 2.50
C VAL A 61 -1.76 17.91 2.30
N SER A 62 -0.99 18.98 2.22
CA SER A 62 -1.49 20.34 2.06
C SER A 62 -0.55 21.17 1.18
N GLU A 63 -1.06 22.23 0.61
CA GLU A 63 -0.27 23.11 -0.24
C GLU A 63 0.95 23.70 0.49
N SER A 64 0.79 24.08 1.76
CA SER A 64 1.88 24.63 2.59
C SER A 64 3.01 23.66 2.93
N LYS A 65 2.77 22.35 2.78
CA LYS A 65 3.77 21.29 3.06
C LYS A 65 4.09 20.45 1.83
N ILE A 66 3.67 20.88 0.65
CA ILE A 66 3.77 20.01 -0.53
C ILE A 66 5.21 19.66 -0.87
N ASP A 67 6.16 20.57 -0.70
CA ASP A 67 7.56 20.34 -1.02
C ASP A 67 8.17 19.23 -0.15
N PHE A 68 7.74 19.11 1.12
CA PHE A 68 8.09 17.97 1.98
C PHE A 68 7.57 16.64 1.42
N TYR A 69 6.32 16.61 0.98
CA TYR A 69 5.72 15.39 0.44
C TYR A 69 6.29 15.01 -0.92
N LEU A 70 6.67 16.00 -1.74
CA LEU A 70 7.38 15.76 -3.01
C LEU A 70 8.80 15.21 -2.78
N ASP A 71 9.53 15.73 -1.79
CA ASP A 71 10.84 15.17 -1.42
C ASP A 71 10.74 13.71 -0.96
N LEU A 72 9.68 13.35 -0.24
CA LEU A 72 9.42 11.94 0.11
C LEU A 72 9.11 11.06 -1.12
N LEU A 73 8.37 11.59 -2.09
CA LEU A 73 8.08 10.90 -3.33
C LEU A 73 9.35 10.70 -4.18
N HIS A 74 10.16 11.74 -4.33
CA HIS A 74 11.45 11.67 -5.04
C HIS A 74 12.39 10.69 -4.34
N TYR A 75 12.49 10.74 -3.01
CA TYR A 75 13.26 9.78 -2.23
C TYR A 75 12.81 8.33 -2.50
N PHE A 76 11.49 8.08 -2.53
CA PHE A 76 10.98 6.76 -2.90
C PHE A 76 11.50 6.35 -4.28
N TRP A 77 11.44 7.21 -5.31
CA TRP A 77 11.87 6.87 -6.67
C TRP A 77 13.37 6.63 -6.78
N ASP A 78 14.18 7.41 -6.08
CA ASP A 78 15.65 7.32 -6.13
C ASP A 78 16.20 6.12 -5.36
N ASN A 79 15.51 5.68 -4.30
CA ASN A 79 15.94 4.55 -3.47
C ASN A 79 15.55 3.22 -4.09
N GLN A 80 16.53 2.51 -4.68
CA GLN A 80 16.32 1.25 -5.40
C GLN A 80 15.94 0.06 -4.48
N ASP A 81 16.14 0.17 -3.18
CA ASP A 81 15.78 -0.86 -2.20
C ASP A 81 14.35 -0.71 -1.67
N LEU A 82 13.71 0.44 -1.89
CA LEU A 82 12.33 0.70 -1.47
C LEU A 82 11.39 0.47 -2.64
N LEU A 83 10.53 -0.53 -2.54
CA LEU A 83 9.68 -1.02 -3.63
C LEU A 83 8.21 -0.90 -3.23
N TYR A 84 7.32 -0.70 -4.20
CA TYR A 84 5.88 -0.60 -3.97
C TYR A 84 5.09 -1.53 -4.87
N ARG A 85 4.08 -2.20 -4.30
CA ARG A 85 3.04 -2.94 -5.02
C ARG A 85 1.68 -2.40 -4.60
N GLY A 86 0.88 -1.93 -5.57
CA GLY A 86 -0.48 -1.47 -5.38
C GLY A 86 -1.49 -2.34 -6.11
N LEU A 87 -2.67 -2.48 -5.52
CA LEU A 87 -3.87 -3.03 -6.14
C LEU A 87 -4.99 -2.01 -6.00
N VAL A 88 -5.55 -1.62 -7.14
CA VAL A 88 -6.76 -0.80 -7.23
C VAL A 88 -7.92 -1.72 -7.57
N ALA A 89 -8.87 -1.90 -6.66
CA ALA A 89 -10.10 -2.63 -6.94
C ALA A 89 -11.20 -1.62 -7.30
N SER A 90 -11.55 -1.56 -8.58
CA SER A 90 -12.61 -0.70 -9.12
C SER A 90 -13.97 -1.36 -9.00
N GLY A 91 -15.04 -0.56 -9.03
CA GLY A 91 -16.41 -1.06 -9.03
C GLY A 91 -16.84 -1.77 -7.75
N LYS A 92 -16.19 -1.47 -6.62
CA LYS A 92 -16.45 -2.08 -5.31
C LYS A 92 -17.95 -2.06 -4.92
N GLN A 93 -18.65 -0.99 -5.28
CA GLN A 93 -20.07 -0.82 -4.94
C GLN A 93 -21.03 -1.68 -5.78
N SER A 94 -20.60 -2.15 -6.94
CA SER A 94 -21.40 -2.97 -7.85
C SER A 94 -21.15 -4.48 -7.67
N LEU A 95 -20.33 -4.86 -6.69
CA LEU A 95 -20.02 -6.27 -6.44
C LEU A 95 -21.20 -7.00 -5.81
N ASP A 96 -21.64 -8.06 -6.49
CA ASP A 96 -22.60 -9.00 -5.96
C ASP A 96 -21.86 -10.06 -5.09
N HIS A 97 -21.73 -9.73 -3.80
CA HIS A 97 -21.06 -10.62 -2.86
C HIS A 97 -21.82 -11.93 -2.63
N ASP A 98 -23.15 -11.92 -2.76
CA ASP A 98 -23.98 -13.13 -2.60
C ASP A 98 -23.66 -14.13 -3.71
N LYS A 99 -23.54 -13.65 -4.96
CA LYS A 99 -23.25 -14.50 -6.11
C LYS A 99 -21.82 -15.05 -6.12
N TYR A 100 -20.81 -14.22 -5.76
CA TYR A 100 -19.40 -14.56 -5.99
C TYR A 100 -18.60 -14.89 -4.74
N ASN A 101 -19.08 -14.49 -3.56
CA ASN A 101 -18.34 -14.64 -2.30
C ASN A 101 -19.19 -15.24 -1.18
N GLY A 102 -20.38 -15.81 -1.50
CA GLY A 102 -21.27 -16.40 -0.50
C GLY A 102 -21.76 -15.37 0.55
N GLY A 103 -21.96 -14.11 0.15
CA GLY A 103 -22.38 -13.02 1.04
C GLY A 103 -21.26 -12.47 1.95
N ASP A 104 -20.02 -12.93 1.77
CA ASP A 104 -18.93 -12.59 2.68
C ASP A 104 -17.96 -11.57 2.02
N TYR A 105 -18.09 -10.29 2.45
CA TYR A 105 -17.17 -9.21 2.06
C TYR A 105 -15.73 -9.49 2.53
N ASP A 106 -15.55 -10.08 3.70
CA ASP A 106 -14.22 -10.40 4.24
C ASP A 106 -13.49 -11.42 3.34
N LEU A 107 -14.22 -12.36 2.75
CA LEU A 107 -13.64 -13.32 1.81
C LEU A 107 -13.11 -12.63 0.53
N TRP A 108 -13.86 -11.67 -0.02
CA TRP A 108 -13.41 -10.88 -1.15
C TRP A 108 -12.18 -10.04 -0.79
N TYR A 109 -12.20 -9.38 0.37
CA TYR A 109 -11.09 -8.60 0.88
C TYR A 109 -9.78 -9.42 0.97
N TYR A 110 -9.85 -10.67 1.50
CA TYR A 110 -8.70 -11.57 1.53
C TYR A 110 -8.22 -11.97 0.13
N LYS A 111 -9.12 -12.19 -0.81
CA LYS A 111 -8.76 -12.48 -2.20
C LYS A 111 -7.98 -11.31 -2.82
N MET A 112 -8.38 -10.08 -2.52
CA MET A 112 -7.67 -8.88 -3.01
C MET A 112 -6.30 -8.72 -2.34
N TYR A 113 -6.21 -8.92 -1.03
CA TYR A 113 -4.94 -8.91 -0.31
C TYR A 113 -3.97 -9.98 -0.85
N TYR A 114 -4.47 -11.18 -1.07
CA TYR A 114 -3.70 -12.24 -1.70
C TYR A 114 -3.18 -11.81 -3.09
N ARG A 115 -4.03 -11.28 -3.96
CA ARG A 115 -3.63 -10.81 -5.29
C ARG A 115 -2.61 -9.67 -5.25
N MET A 116 -2.67 -8.83 -4.24
CA MET A 116 -1.69 -7.77 -4.04
C MET A 116 -0.34 -8.33 -3.61
N LEU A 117 -0.31 -9.29 -2.67
CA LEU A 117 0.93 -9.83 -2.09
C LEU A 117 1.60 -10.93 -2.93
N ASP A 118 0.84 -11.74 -3.65
CA ASP A 118 1.35 -12.90 -4.40
C ASP A 118 2.56 -12.55 -5.31
N PRO A 119 2.54 -11.48 -6.12
CA PRO A 119 3.69 -11.13 -6.96
C PRO A 119 4.92 -10.61 -6.18
N VAL A 120 4.75 -10.23 -4.92
CA VAL A 120 5.84 -9.75 -4.04
C VAL A 120 6.62 -10.95 -3.47
N ILE A 121 5.92 -12.07 -3.25
CA ILE A 121 6.44 -13.23 -2.54
C ILE A 121 7.16 -14.16 -3.52
N SER A 122 8.41 -14.48 -3.19
CA SER A 122 9.26 -15.42 -3.95
C SER A 122 9.74 -16.54 -3.02
N PRO A 123 9.67 -17.82 -3.45
CA PRO A 123 10.11 -18.96 -2.61
C PRO A 123 11.58 -18.91 -2.15
N ASN A 124 12.40 -18.11 -2.84
CA ASN A 124 13.82 -17.96 -2.54
C ASN A 124 14.16 -16.85 -1.53
N LYS A 125 13.16 -16.26 -0.90
CA LYS A 125 13.29 -15.15 0.07
C LYS A 125 12.48 -15.46 1.31
N LYS A 126 12.72 -14.67 2.37
CA LYS A 126 11.90 -14.68 3.60
C LYS A 126 11.17 -13.35 3.75
N TYR A 127 9.95 -13.39 4.29
CA TYR A 127 9.12 -12.19 4.43
C TYR A 127 8.57 -12.05 5.84
N HIS A 128 8.75 -10.86 6.39
CA HIS A 128 8.04 -10.37 7.57
C HIS A 128 7.02 -9.34 7.09
N ILE A 129 5.74 -9.69 7.15
CA ILE A 129 4.62 -8.88 6.65
C ILE A 129 3.96 -8.19 7.84
N MET A 130 3.84 -6.88 7.75
CA MET A 130 3.21 -6.03 8.77
C MET A 130 2.01 -5.33 8.14
N VAL A 131 0.83 -5.48 8.77
CA VAL A 131 -0.43 -4.89 8.32
C VAL A 131 -0.85 -3.82 9.32
N ASP A 132 -1.34 -2.68 8.84
CA ASP A 132 -1.81 -1.60 9.72
C ASP A 132 -2.96 -2.05 10.62
N ILE A 133 -2.93 -1.62 11.88
CA ILE A 133 -3.98 -1.91 12.85
C ILE A 133 -5.16 -0.97 12.59
N LYS A 134 -6.27 -1.51 12.11
CA LYS A 134 -7.48 -0.71 11.86
C LYS A 134 -8.71 -1.13 12.67
N ASP A 135 -8.75 -2.38 13.16
CA ASP A 135 -9.88 -2.85 13.97
C ASP A 135 -9.53 -3.99 14.95
N THR A 136 -10.45 -4.28 15.86
CA THR A 136 -10.34 -5.36 16.86
C THR A 136 -10.40 -6.77 16.27
N ARG A 137 -10.83 -6.94 15.02
CA ARG A 137 -10.92 -8.24 14.32
C ARG A 137 -9.65 -8.58 13.54
N GLY A 138 -8.69 -7.64 13.47
CA GLY A 138 -7.48 -7.76 12.66
C GLY A 138 -6.66 -9.03 12.93
N GLY A 139 -6.60 -9.53 14.17
CA GLY A 139 -5.84 -10.74 14.48
C GLY A 139 -6.34 -12.01 13.77
N LYS A 140 -7.65 -12.20 13.67
CA LYS A 140 -8.24 -13.35 12.93
C LYS A 140 -8.02 -13.21 11.43
N ARG A 141 -8.15 -11.98 10.90
CA ARG A 141 -7.89 -11.66 9.49
C ARG A 141 -6.45 -11.93 9.11
N VAL A 142 -5.50 -11.48 9.91
CA VAL A 142 -4.06 -11.71 9.71
C VAL A 142 -3.72 -13.20 9.70
N ALA A 143 -4.27 -13.98 10.64
CA ALA A 143 -4.06 -15.44 10.69
C ALA A 143 -4.57 -16.13 9.43
N LYS A 144 -5.79 -15.77 8.96
CA LYS A 144 -6.37 -16.32 7.74
C LYS A 144 -5.58 -15.92 6.49
N LEU A 145 -5.13 -14.67 6.40
CA LEU A 145 -4.28 -14.21 5.30
C LEU A 145 -2.98 -15.02 5.23
N ARG A 146 -2.33 -15.26 6.38
CA ARG A 146 -1.12 -16.09 6.43
C ARG A 146 -1.39 -17.50 5.90
N GLU A 147 -2.48 -18.14 6.35
CA GLU A 147 -2.85 -19.46 5.89
C GLU A 147 -3.01 -19.51 4.36
N VAL A 148 -3.76 -18.56 3.80
CA VAL A 148 -4.00 -18.49 2.34
C VAL A 148 -2.69 -18.29 1.57
N LEU A 149 -1.85 -17.36 2.00
CA LEU A 149 -0.57 -17.09 1.35
C LEU A 149 0.38 -18.29 1.42
N CYS A 150 0.53 -18.91 2.60
CA CYS A 150 1.40 -20.07 2.78
C CYS A 150 0.94 -21.27 1.94
N ASN A 151 -0.38 -21.54 1.90
CA ASN A 151 -0.94 -22.64 1.13
C ASN A 151 -0.70 -22.45 -0.38
N ASN A 152 -0.85 -21.24 -0.88
CA ASN A 152 -0.69 -20.97 -2.31
C ASN A 152 0.74 -21.18 -2.82
N ILE A 153 1.74 -20.82 -2.01
CA ILE A 153 3.16 -20.99 -2.37
C ILE A 153 3.74 -22.32 -1.87
N TYR A 154 2.88 -23.23 -1.36
CA TYR A 154 3.30 -24.50 -0.76
C TYR A 154 4.29 -24.36 0.41
N ASP A 155 4.23 -23.24 1.13
CA ASP A 155 5.07 -22.96 2.31
C ASP A 155 4.47 -23.61 3.58
N PHE A 156 4.31 -24.92 3.56
CA PHE A 156 3.72 -25.67 4.70
C PHE A 156 4.58 -25.59 5.97
N LYS A 157 5.88 -25.35 5.82
CA LYS A 157 6.80 -25.15 6.96
C LYS A 157 6.85 -23.72 7.45
N LYS A 158 6.18 -22.79 6.74
CA LYS A 158 6.18 -21.35 7.04
C LYS A 158 7.58 -20.73 7.09
N GLU A 159 8.45 -21.18 6.19
CA GLU A 159 9.85 -20.72 6.07
C GLU A 159 10.00 -19.50 5.17
N VAL A 160 9.07 -19.32 4.21
CA VAL A 160 9.03 -18.18 3.28
C VAL A 160 8.30 -17.00 3.95
N ILE A 161 7.08 -17.25 4.46
CA ILE A 161 6.34 -16.25 5.24
C ILE A 161 6.61 -16.50 6.73
N ASP A 162 7.73 -15.96 7.19
CA ASP A 162 8.22 -16.11 8.56
C ASP A 162 7.20 -15.58 9.58
N GLN A 163 6.72 -14.36 9.35
CA GLN A 163 5.76 -13.72 10.24
C GLN A 163 4.79 -12.83 9.47
N ILE A 164 3.50 -12.84 9.88
CA ILE A 164 2.55 -11.78 9.59
C ILE A 164 2.06 -11.22 10.92
N GLY A 165 2.13 -9.92 11.10
CA GLY A 165 1.73 -9.23 12.32
C GLY A 165 1.03 -7.92 12.04
N GLN A 166 0.47 -7.34 13.09
CA GLN A 166 -0.10 -5.99 13.07
C GLN A 166 0.93 -4.99 13.57
N ILE A 167 0.93 -3.79 12.99
CA ILE A 167 1.77 -2.68 13.38
C ILE A 167 0.95 -1.40 13.45
N ASN A 168 1.28 -0.51 14.36
CA ASN A 168 0.70 0.83 14.41
C ASN A 168 1.43 1.72 13.39
N SER A 169 0.69 2.44 12.55
CA SER A 169 1.26 3.35 11.54
C SER A 169 2.23 4.38 12.12
N LYS A 170 2.03 4.81 13.36
CA LYS A 170 2.95 5.74 14.06
C LYS A 170 4.34 5.17 14.30
N GLU A 171 4.50 3.86 14.27
CA GLU A 171 5.75 3.17 14.56
C GLU A 171 6.61 2.92 13.30
N SER A 172 6.09 3.23 12.10
CA SER A 172 6.79 2.92 10.86
C SER A 172 6.62 3.97 9.77
N GLU A 173 7.68 4.73 9.51
CA GLU A 173 7.73 5.68 8.40
C GLU A 173 7.56 5.00 7.04
N ILE A 174 7.98 3.73 6.88
CA ILE A 174 7.79 2.98 5.63
C ILE A 174 6.31 2.67 5.42
N LEU A 175 5.57 2.30 6.48
CA LEU A 175 4.12 2.13 6.40
C LEU A 175 3.41 3.45 6.07
N GLN A 176 3.90 4.56 6.65
CA GLN A 176 3.37 5.90 6.37
C GLN A 176 3.59 6.32 4.91
N LEU A 177 4.68 5.88 4.26
CA LEU A 177 4.86 6.06 2.82
C LEU A 177 3.86 5.23 2.00
N ALA A 178 3.49 4.04 2.47
CA ALA A 178 2.42 3.26 1.83
C ALA A 178 1.07 4.00 1.91
N ASP A 179 0.68 4.54 3.08
CA ASP A 179 -0.51 5.40 3.25
C ASP A 179 -0.50 6.58 2.27
N LEU A 180 0.64 7.24 2.12
CA LEU A 180 0.79 8.39 1.23
C LEU A 180 0.50 8.02 -0.24
N ILE A 181 1.08 6.92 -0.72
CA ILE A 181 0.87 6.46 -2.10
C ILE A 181 -0.53 5.89 -2.29
N ASN A 182 -1.05 5.10 -1.35
CA ASN A 182 -2.41 4.57 -1.39
C ASN A 182 -3.45 5.70 -1.45
N GLY A 183 -3.24 6.73 -0.65
CA GLY A 183 -4.09 7.91 -0.65
C GLY A 183 -4.05 8.67 -1.97
N ALA A 184 -2.88 8.77 -2.61
CA ALA A 184 -2.73 9.37 -3.93
C ALA A 184 -3.45 8.57 -5.02
N LEU A 185 -3.33 7.25 -5.02
CA LEU A 185 -4.07 6.36 -5.92
C LEU A 185 -5.58 6.47 -5.72
N ALA A 186 -6.05 6.46 -4.45
CA ALA A 186 -7.45 6.64 -4.14
C ALA A 186 -7.99 8.00 -4.60
N PHE A 187 -7.20 9.06 -4.45
CA PHE A 187 -7.54 10.41 -4.90
C PHE A 187 -7.67 10.48 -6.43
N TYR A 188 -6.74 9.85 -7.13
CA TYR A 188 -6.72 9.76 -8.59
C TYR A 188 -7.94 9.00 -9.12
N HIS A 189 -8.11 7.74 -8.71
CA HIS A 189 -9.17 6.85 -9.21
C HIS A 189 -10.59 7.26 -8.79
N ARG A 190 -10.72 8.23 -7.87
CA ARG A 190 -11.99 8.89 -7.54
C ARG A 190 -12.25 10.13 -8.40
N GLY A 191 -11.40 10.46 -9.38
CA GLY A 191 -11.53 11.62 -10.25
C GLY A 191 -11.30 12.97 -9.54
N LEU A 192 -10.71 12.97 -8.33
CA LEU A 192 -10.55 14.19 -7.53
C LEU A 192 -9.45 15.11 -8.05
N VAL A 193 -8.61 14.64 -8.95
CA VAL A 193 -7.56 15.45 -9.60
C VAL A 193 -8.18 16.52 -10.52
N GLU A 194 -9.28 16.17 -11.17
CA GLU A 194 -9.98 17.07 -12.11
C GLU A 194 -10.99 17.99 -11.42
N ASN A 195 -11.22 17.81 -10.12
CA ASN A 195 -12.13 18.69 -9.37
C ASN A 195 -11.39 19.97 -8.93
N PRO A 196 -11.79 21.16 -9.41
CA PRO A 196 -11.11 22.43 -9.09
C PRO A 196 -11.15 22.78 -7.59
N ASP A 197 -12.14 22.29 -6.84
CA ASP A 197 -12.26 22.52 -5.41
C ASP A 197 -11.39 21.58 -4.57
N SER A 198 -10.68 20.64 -5.20
CA SER A 198 -9.79 19.73 -4.53
C SER A 198 -8.54 20.44 -4.00
N ASN A 199 -7.95 19.86 -2.95
CA ASN A 199 -6.71 20.36 -2.35
C ASN A 199 -5.56 20.39 -3.37
N GLN A 200 -5.03 21.58 -3.66
CA GLN A 200 -4.00 21.79 -4.69
C GLN A 200 -2.69 21.08 -4.37
N GLY A 201 -2.33 20.93 -3.11
CA GLY A 201 -1.17 20.14 -2.70
C GLY A 201 -1.33 18.66 -3.09
N LYS A 202 -2.53 18.10 -2.91
CA LYS A 202 -2.83 16.71 -3.34
C LYS A 202 -2.79 16.56 -4.86
N ILE A 203 -3.35 17.52 -5.60
CA ILE A 203 -3.28 17.53 -7.07
C ILE A 203 -1.82 17.57 -7.52
N ARG A 204 -1.00 18.46 -6.95
CA ARG A 204 0.44 18.53 -7.28
C ARG A 204 1.17 17.22 -7.00
N PHE A 205 0.89 16.57 -5.88
CA PHE A 205 1.48 15.28 -5.52
C PHE A 205 1.13 14.19 -6.55
N VAL A 206 -0.16 14.07 -6.92
CA VAL A 206 -0.59 13.07 -7.90
C VAL A 206 -0.01 13.35 -9.27
N LYS A 207 0.01 14.61 -9.72
CA LYS A 207 0.64 15.00 -11.00
C LYS A 207 2.15 14.68 -11.02
N GLU A 208 2.84 14.81 -9.90
CA GLU A 208 4.25 14.40 -9.80
C GLU A 208 4.39 12.88 -9.90
N LEU A 209 3.53 12.11 -9.20
CA LEU A 209 3.49 10.65 -9.30
C LEU A 209 3.25 10.18 -10.74
N GLN A 210 2.35 10.82 -11.48
CA GLN A 210 2.04 10.51 -12.89
C GLN A 210 3.22 10.72 -13.86
N LYS A 211 4.23 11.52 -13.50
CA LYS A 211 5.44 11.64 -14.33
C LYS A 211 6.28 10.37 -14.35
N HIS A 212 6.11 9.51 -13.37
CA HIS A 212 6.90 8.30 -13.17
C HIS A 212 6.15 7.02 -13.55
N VAL A 213 4.82 7.03 -13.45
CA VAL A 213 3.98 5.84 -13.68
C VAL A 213 2.63 6.22 -14.28
N ASP A 214 2.17 5.41 -15.21
CA ASP A 214 0.80 5.47 -15.72
C ASP A 214 -0.13 4.87 -14.64
N LEU A 215 -1.10 5.69 -14.19
CA LEU A 215 -2.05 5.30 -13.16
C LEU A 215 -3.34 4.68 -13.72
N ASP A 216 -3.56 4.74 -15.03
CA ASP A 216 -4.75 4.20 -15.70
C ASP A 216 -4.59 2.74 -16.11
N ASN A 217 -3.35 2.26 -16.18
CA ASN A 217 -3.04 0.95 -16.71
C ASN A 217 -2.24 0.09 -15.74
N ASN A 218 -2.39 -1.22 -15.91
CA ASN A 218 -1.52 -2.18 -15.22
C ASN A 218 -0.07 -1.97 -15.64
N THR A 219 0.83 -1.93 -14.68
CA THR A 219 2.26 -1.97 -14.99
C THR A 219 2.65 -3.31 -15.60
N LYS A 220 3.80 -3.38 -16.28
CA LYS A 220 4.29 -4.63 -16.87
C LYS A 220 4.46 -5.70 -15.80
N TYR A 221 4.18 -6.95 -16.18
CA TYR A 221 4.49 -8.08 -15.32
C TYR A 221 6.00 -8.11 -15.03
N GLY A 222 6.36 -8.18 -13.75
CA GLY A 222 7.77 -8.13 -13.33
C GLY A 222 8.33 -6.73 -13.06
N GLU A 223 7.53 -5.66 -13.27
CA GLU A 223 7.90 -4.33 -12.78
C GLU A 223 8.16 -4.40 -11.28
N ARG A 224 9.31 -3.84 -10.84
CA ARG A 224 9.74 -4.00 -9.45
C ARG A 224 9.60 -2.74 -8.61
N LYS A 225 9.88 -1.56 -9.21
CA LYS A 225 9.94 -0.31 -8.45
C LYS A 225 8.57 0.12 -7.98
N PHE A 226 7.63 0.20 -8.91
CA PHE A 226 6.25 0.56 -8.69
C PHE A 226 5.37 -0.37 -9.52
N ASN A 227 4.83 -1.39 -8.89
CA ASN A 227 3.99 -2.36 -9.57
C ASN A 227 2.52 -2.09 -9.24
N LEU A 228 1.74 -1.69 -10.23
CA LEU A 228 0.31 -1.37 -10.11
C LEU A 228 -0.53 -2.44 -10.81
N PHE A 229 -1.55 -2.92 -10.12
CA PHE A 229 -2.57 -3.81 -10.66
C PHE A 229 -3.96 -3.20 -10.46
N ILE A 230 -4.65 -2.93 -11.55
CA ILE A 230 -6.02 -2.47 -11.55
C ILE A 230 -6.90 -3.69 -11.77
N TRP A 231 -7.73 -3.98 -10.79
CA TRP A 231 -8.69 -5.07 -10.82
C TRP A 231 -10.09 -4.53 -11.06
N GLU A 232 -10.78 -5.14 -11.99
CA GLU A 232 -12.18 -4.87 -12.29
C GLU A 232 -12.99 -6.16 -12.15
N PRO A 233 -14.24 -6.09 -11.66
CA PRO A 233 -15.13 -7.25 -11.65
C PRO A 233 -15.35 -7.71 -13.09
N LYS A 234 -15.27 -9.03 -13.32
CA LYS A 234 -15.72 -9.59 -14.60
C LYS A 234 -17.24 -9.64 -14.58
N GLU A 235 -17.87 -9.21 -15.64
CA GLU A 235 -19.30 -9.37 -15.91
C GLU A 235 -19.75 -10.84 -15.89
#